data_2e0d28f76ac057d7939a47320b316b67
#
_entry.id   2e0d28f76ac057d7939a47320b316b67
#
_cell.length_a   1.000
_cell.length_b   1.000
_cell.length_c   1.000
_cell.angle_alpha   90.00
_cell.angle_beta   90.00
_cell.angle_gamma   90.00
#
_symmetry.space_group_name_H-M   'P 1'
#
loop_
_entity.id
_entity.type
_entity.pdbx_description
1 polymer ?
#
loop_
_entity_poly.entity_id
_entity_poly.type
_entity_poly.pdbx_seq_one_letter_code
_entity_poly.pdbx_strand_id
1 'polypeptide(L)'
;MKYFVNVLVDVLGAVYQAAGASLLIAVLIMCVYMLGRKQGVGPVVRAWIWQFKESSWFRRHFFLVFYTCMLLFRTLFCRSVWGNPLENVIGIWGLHYNGQLYTENFENLILFMPFIIFLFWAREEKDHTRDKRIQEVLLNSFEISFCFSLGIETCQLFLKIGTFQLTDLFFNTLGGMLGGAIYWGFERTRKRIVFGVKRIGGWDVIPWKNVAQKEADVENTAEAVTVVEGSLPEEAIAPECSEPRYAAIEKLVREAGQKMLKARPGEENIHKKEGLANFCTDYDTAIQRFLIKGLGEILPGAAFFGEEDTEGNAGADAEGEFTFYIDPIDGTTNFMFDYHHSCVSVGLAHGEEMIAGFVYHPYVDDMYVAVRGHGSYLNGKRLQMADKPVEEGIVEFGCARYNEAGIDWLFRVVKEMFQNSLSIRCGGSAALGLCRGASGSNTVYLELKLQPYDYAAASVILEEAGGKITQIDGSPITLHEGCSIIGGTPAAWQESKDAFEKLKEEM
;
A
#
# COMPACT_ATOMS: atom_id res chain seq x y z
N MET A 1 -10.03 -42.52 16.50
CA MET A 1 -9.59 -42.41 15.10
C MET A 1 -10.71 -42.73 14.12
N LYS A 2 -11.41 -43.88 14.26
CA LYS A 2 -12.50 -44.33 13.34
C LYS A 2 -13.67 -43.30 13.28
N TYR A 3 -14.05 -42.70 14.41
CA TYR A 3 -15.10 -41.68 14.49
C TYR A 3 -14.74 -40.37 13.74
N PHE A 4 -13.53 -39.90 13.96
CA PHE A 4 -13.03 -38.70 13.27
C PHE A 4 -12.97 -38.87 11.75
N VAL A 5 -12.57 -40.08 11.30
CA VAL A 5 -12.54 -40.42 9.88
C VAL A 5 -13.95 -40.44 9.28
N ASN A 6 -14.96 -41.02 9.97
CA ASN A 6 -16.34 -41.02 9.47
C ASN A 6 -16.90 -39.57 9.36
N VAL A 7 -16.75 -38.74 10.39
CA VAL A 7 -17.17 -37.32 10.32
C VAL A 7 -16.47 -36.59 9.17
N LEU A 8 -15.17 -36.82 8.99
CA LEU A 8 -14.40 -36.22 7.90
C LEU A 8 -14.90 -36.67 6.53
N VAL A 9 -15.21 -37.94 6.37
CA VAL A 9 -15.75 -38.51 5.13
C VAL A 9 -17.14 -37.95 4.83
N ASP A 10 -18.00 -37.84 5.85
CA ASP A 10 -19.35 -37.29 5.68
C ASP A 10 -19.31 -35.81 5.31
N VAL A 11 -18.47 -34.99 5.98
CA VAL A 11 -18.26 -33.57 5.64
C VAL A 11 -17.67 -33.42 4.23
N LEU A 12 -16.64 -34.19 3.88
CA LEU A 12 -16.04 -34.14 2.55
C LEU A 12 -17.04 -34.60 1.47
N GLY A 13 -17.85 -35.62 1.74
CA GLY A 13 -18.90 -36.08 0.84
C GLY A 13 -19.96 -34.99 0.61
N ALA A 14 -20.40 -34.33 1.65
CA ALA A 14 -21.36 -33.22 1.58
C ALA A 14 -20.80 -32.02 0.80
N VAL A 15 -19.53 -31.66 1.04
CA VAL A 15 -18.80 -30.62 0.29
C VAL A 15 -18.70 -30.97 -1.18
N TYR A 16 -18.33 -32.22 -1.50
CA TYR A 16 -18.18 -32.66 -2.89
C TYR A 16 -19.48 -32.55 -3.68
N GLN A 17 -20.62 -32.96 -3.09
CA GLN A 17 -21.94 -32.87 -3.74
C GLN A 17 -22.35 -31.44 -4.10
N ALA A 18 -22.05 -30.47 -3.24
CA ALA A 18 -22.42 -29.07 -3.45
C ALA A 18 -21.36 -28.25 -4.20
N ALA A 19 -20.10 -28.73 -4.29
CA ALA A 19 -18.97 -27.94 -4.79
C ALA A 19 -19.15 -27.47 -6.24
N GLY A 20 -19.61 -28.33 -7.13
CA GLY A 20 -19.77 -28.00 -8.55
C GLY A 20 -20.80 -26.90 -8.79
N ALA A 21 -21.98 -27.02 -8.19
CA ALA A 21 -23.04 -26.01 -8.29
C ALA A 21 -22.64 -24.69 -7.63
N SER A 22 -22.00 -24.76 -6.46
CA SER A 22 -21.52 -23.59 -5.72
C SER A 22 -20.43 -22.84 -6.48
N LEU A 23 -19.52 -23.57 -7.14
CA LEU A 23 -18.48 -22.99 -7.99
C LEU A 23 -19.12 -22.22 -9.16
N LEU A 24 -20.08 -22.84 -9.86
CA LEU A 24 -20.78 -22.21 -10.98
C LEU A 24 -21.48 -20.90 -10.52
N ILE A 25 -22.18 -20.94 -9.40
CA ILE A 25 -22.92 -19.78 -8.88
C ILE A 25 -21.92 -18.69 -8.45
N ALA A 26 -20.83 -19.05 -7.78
CA ALA A 26 -19.80 -18.08 -7.39
C ALA A 26 -19.17 -17.39 -8.62
N VAL A 27 -18.86 -18.16 -9.67
CA VAL A 27 -18.39 -17.58 -10.94
C VAL A 27 -19.42 -16.63 -11.53
N LEU A 28 -20.71 -17.02 -11.56
CA LEU A 28 -21.79 -16.17 -12.09
C LEU A 28 -21.98 -14.88 -11.28
N ILE A 29 -21.96 -14.96 -9.94
CA ILE A 29 -22.07 -13.77 -9.07
C ILE A 29 -20.93 -12.80 -9.34
N MET A 30 -19.70 -13.30 -9.43
CA MET A 30 -18.53 -12.47 -9.70
C MET A 30 -18.53 -11.93 -11.14
N CYS A 31 -19.09 -12.68 -12.11
CA CYS A 31 -19.32 -12.16 -13.47
C CYS A 31 -20.36 -11.04 -13.49
N VAL A 32 -21.47 -11.18 -12.77
CA VAL A 32 -22.50 -10.11 -12.64
C VAL A 32 -21.88 -8.86 -12.00
N TYR A 33 -21.06 -9.02 -10.96
CA TYR A 33 -20.31 -7.91 -10.38
C TYR A 33 -19.41 -7.19 -11.41
N MET A 34 -18.76 -7.96 -12.31
CA MET A 34 -17.91 -7.42 -13.38
C MET A 34 -18.73 -6.78 -14.52
N LEU A 35 -19.92 -7.33 -14.85
CA LEU A 35 -20.82 -6.79 -15.89
C LEU A 35 -21.30 -5.37 -15.54
N GLY A 36 -21.52 -5.07 -14.26
CA GLY A 36 -21.85 -3.73 -13.80
C GLY A 36 -20.74 -2.69 -14.04
N ARG A 37 -19.55 -3.12 -14.45
CA ARG A 37 -18.37 -2.27 -14.69
C ARG A 37 -17.86 -2.29 -16.13
N LYS A 38 -18.26 -3.27 -16.98
CA LYS A 38 -17.77 -3.40 -18.38
C LYS A 38 -18.90 -3.84 -19.31
N GLN A 39 -18.91 -3.32 -20.53
CA GLN A 39 -19.91 -3.69 -21.54
C GLN A 39 -19.47 -4.96 -22.31
N GLY A 40 -20.35 -5.98 -22.32
CA GLY A 40 -20.20 -7.20 -23.12
C GLY A 40 -19.62 -8.42 -22.39
N VAL A 41 -20.04 -9.64 -22.81
CA VAL A 41 -19.72 -10.91 -22.13
C VAL A 41 -18.28 -11.38 -22.39
N GLY A 42 -17.78 -11.21 -23.60
CA GLY A 42 -16.40 -11.66 -23.96
C GLY A 42 -15.30 -10.90 -23.19
N PRO A 43 -15.36 -9.58 -23.08
CA PRO A 43 -14.45 -8.80 -22.22
C PRO A 43 -14.56 -9.17 -20.75
N VAL A 44 -15.76 -9.52 -20.26
CA VAL A 44 -15.98 -9.90 -18.85
C VAL A 44 -15.25 -11.18 -18.48
N VAL A 45 -15.26 -12.22 -19.31
CA VAL A 45 -14.58 -13.51 -19.02
C VAL A 45 -13.05 -13.31 -18.97
N ARG A 46 -12.49 -12.56 -19.92
CA ARG A 46 -11.03 -12.27 -19.90
C ARG A 46 -10.65 -11.42 -18.68
N ALA A 47 -11.45 -10.41 -18.37
CA ALA A 47 -11.25 -9.57 -17.19
C ALA A 47 -11.38 -10.37 -15.88
N TRP A 48 -12.32 -11.35 -15.83
CA TRP A 48 -12.48 -12.24 -14.68
C TRP A 48 -11.23 -13.09 -14.43
N ILE A 49 -10.69 -13.73 -15.49
CA ILE A 49 -9.47 -14.54 -15.39
C ILE A 49 -8.29 -13.68 -14.95
N TRP A 50 -8.17 -12.49 -15.53
CA TRP A 50 -7.13 -11.54 -15.17
C TRP A 50 -7.25 -11.09 -13.71
N GLN A 51 -8.45 -10.66 -13.27
CA GLN A 51 -8.72 -10.26 -11.89
C GLN A 51 -8.44 -11.39 -10.89
N PHE A 52 -8.80 -12.63 -11.25
CA PHE A 52 -8.54 -13.77 -10.39
C PHE A 52 -7.03 -14.04 -10.24
N LYS A 53 -6.23 -13.81 -11.27
CA LYS A 53 -4.77 -13.96 -11.23
C LYS A 53 -4.10 -12.83 -10.44
N GLU A 54 -4.47 -11.60 -10.70
CA GLU A 54 -3.74 -10.42 -10.23
C GLU A 54 -4.30 -9.84 -8.92
N SER A 55 -5.62 -9.84 -8.72
CA SER A 55 -6.24 -9.20 -7.57
C SER A 55 -6.40 -10.14 -6.38
N SER A 56 -5.68 -9.87 -5.29
CA SER A 56 -5.86 -10.55 -3.99
C SER A 56 -7.27 -10.34 -3.43
N TRP A 57 -7.80 -9.10 -3.56
CA TRP A 57 -9.17 -8.77 -3.16
C TRP A 57 -10.20 -9.64 -3.88
N PHE A 58 -10.07 -9.77 -5.21
CA PHE A 58 -11.00 -10.56 -6.02
C PHE A 58 -10.98 -12.04 -5.63
N ARG A 59 -9.80 -12.64 -5.43
CA ARG A 59 -9.66 -14.03 -4.96
C ARG A 59 -10.31 -14.25 -3.60
N ARG A 60 -10.07 -13.36 -2.64
CA ARG A 60 -10.62 -13.46 -1.27
C ARG A 60 -12.16 -13.44 -1.29
N HIS A 61 -12.74 -12.52 -2.05
CA HIS A 61 -14.20 -12.42 -2.18
C HIS A 61 -14.78 -13.58 -2.96
N PHE A 62 -14.10 -14.07 -3.99
CA PHE A 62 -14.51 -15.26 -4.72
C PHE A 62 -14.60 -16.49 -3.81
N PHE A 63 -13.59 -16.75 -2.99
CA PHE A 63 -13.61 -17.89 -2.07
C PHE A 63 -14.66 -17.73 -0.97
N LEU A 64 -14.90 -16.51 -0.48
CA LEU A 64 -15.98 -16.23 0.46
C LEU A 64 -17.35 -16.54 -0.17
N VAL A 65 -17.62 -16.03 -1.38
CA VAL A 65 -18.87 -16.28 -2.10
C VAL A 65 -19.04 -17.76 -2.39
N PHE A 66 -18.00 -18.43 -2.89
CA PHE A 66 -18.01 -19.86 -3.17
C PHE A 66 -18.38 -20.69 -1.93
N TYR A 67 -17.70 -20.41 -0.81
CA TYR A 67 -17.96 -21.13 0.44
C TYR A 67 -19.34 -20.82 1.01
N THR A 68 -19.79 -19.58 0.93
CA THR A 68 -21.16 -19.18 1.35
C THR A 68 -22.21 -19.91 0.53
N CYS A 69 -22.04 -20.03 -0.78
CA CYS A 69 -22.92 -20.83 -1.63
C CYS A 69 -22.92 -22.30 -1.21
N MET A 70 -21.76 -22.89 -0.95
CA MET A 70 -21.64 -24.28 -0.46
C MET A 70 -22.40 -24.48 0.85
N LEU A 71 -22.23 -23.60 1.81
CA LEU A 71 -22.88 -23.65 3.11
C LEU A 71 -24.39 -23.56 2.95
N LEU A 72 -24.89 -22.60 2.13
CA LEU A 72 -26.34 -22.47 1.87
C LEU A 72 -26.90 -23.67 1.12
N PHE A 73 -26.17 -24.25 0.16
CA PHE A 73 -26.60 -25.46 -0.50
C PHE A 73 -26.79 -26.61 0.49
N ARG A 74 -25.81 -26.82 1.37
CA ARG A 74 -25.88 -27.89 2.38
C ARG A 74 -27.01 -27.69 3.37
N THR A 75 -27.22 -26.45 3.83
CA THR A 75 -28.17 -26.13 4.89
C THR A 75 -29.60 -25.93 4.41
N LEU A 76 -29.81 -25.40 3.18
CA LEU A 76 -31.14 -25.09 2.68
C LEU A 76 -31.60 -26.00 1.54
N PHE A 77 -30.73 -26.29 0.56
CA PHE A 77 -31.16 -26.95 -0.68
C PHE A 77 -31.02 -28.48 -0.67
N CYS A 78 -30.22 -29.05 0.23
CA CYS A 78 -30.06 -30.51 0.37
C CYS A 78 -30.92 -31.09 1.48
N ARG A 79 -31.93 -30.37 1.95
CA ARG A 79 -32.84 -30.81 3.02
C ARG A 79 -34.20 -31.25 2.45
N SER A 80 -34.82 -32.25 3.09
CA SER A 80 -36.17 -32.72 2.75
C SER A 80 -37.26 -31.78 3.32
N VAL A 81 -38.43 -31.79 2.66
CA VAL A 81 -39.60 -31.05 3.17
C VAL A 81 -40.18 -31.78 4.38
N TRP A 82 -40.43 -31.05 5.48
CA TRP A 82 -40.97 -31.55 6.72
C TRP A 82 -42.39 -31.05 6.98
N GLY A 83 -43.26 -31.96 7.45
CA GLY A 83 -44.64 -31.61 7.80
C GLY A 83 -44.74 -30.70 9.04
N ASN A 84 -43.84 -30.88 10.02
CA ASN A 84 -43.75 -30.08 11.24
C ASN A 84 -42.33 -29.66 11.53
N PRO A 85 -41.88 -28.45 11.08
CA PRO A 85 -40.53 -27.96 11.30
C PRO A 85 -40.15 -27.73 12.78
N LEU A 86 -41.11 -27.70 13.69
CA LEU A 86 -40.92 -27.50 15.13
C LEU A 86 -40.97 -28.80 15.93
N GLU A 87 -40.90 -29.96 15.28
CA GLU A 87 -41.02 -31.28 15.96
C GLU A 87 -39.87 -31.54 16.95
N ASN A 88 -38.64 -31.00 16.69
CA ASN A 88 -37.46 -31.22 17.54
C ASN A 88 -36.66 -29.92 17.76
N VAL A 89 -37.26 -28.92 18.36
CA VAL A 89 -36.65 -27.58 18.58
C VAL A 89 -35.40 -27.65 19.46
N ILE A 90 -35.35 -28.54 20.45
CA ILE A 90 -34.19 -28.63 21.36
C ILE A 90 -33.00 -29.29 20.64
N GLY A 91 -33.26 -30.21 19.71
CA GLY A 91 -32.23 -30.97 19.02
C GLY A 91 -31.60 -32.07 19.91
N ILE A 92 -30.59 -32.73 19.38
CA ILE A 92 -29.86 -33.81 20.02
C ILE A 92 -28.48 -33.33 20.46
N TRP A 93 -28.21 -33.28 21.76
CA TRP A 93 -26.95 -32.76 22.33
C TRP A 93 -25.86 -33.84 22.51
N GLY A 94 -26.22 -35.14 22.38
CA GLY A 94 -25.30 -36.26 22.59
C GLY A 94 -24.54 -36.68 21.34
N LEU A 95 -23.46 -37.44 21.56
CA LEU A 95 -22.68 -38.08 20.47
C LEU A 95 -23.35 -39.37 19.95
N HIS A 96 -24.36 -39.90 20.67
CA HIS A 96 -25.07 -41.11 20.31
C HIS A 96 -26.56 -40.88 20.44
N TYR A 97 -27.29 -41.33 19.44
CA TYR A 97 -28.75 -41.36 19.43
C TYR A 97 -29.22 -42.77 19.00
N ASN A 98 -30.07 -43.41 19.80
CA ASN A 98 -30.55 -44.78 19.55
C ASN A 98 -29.43 -45.80 19.30
N GLY A 99 -28.29 -45.65 20.01
CA GLY A 99 -27.14 -46.54 19.86
C GLY A 99 -26.24 -46.33 18.62
N GLN A 100 -26.59 -45.33 17.78
CA GLN A 100 -25.79 -44.92 16.65
C GLN A 100 -25.06 -43.61 16.91
N LEU A 101 -23.92 -43.42 16.25
CA LEU A 101 -23.16 -42.17 16.30
C LEU A 101 -23.95 -41.04 15.63
N TYR A 102 -24.15 -39.94 16.36
CA TYR A 102 -24.78 -38.74 15.83
C TYR A 102 -23.72 -37.70 15.47
N THR A 103 -23.48 -37.49 14.17
CA THR A 103 -22.38 -36.67 13.66
C THR A 103 -22.78 -35.25 13.29
N GLU A 104 -24.08 -34.96 13.21
CA GLU A 104 -24.63 -33.69 12.71
C GLU A 104 -24.09 -32.47 13.47
N ASN A 105 -23.96 -32.57 14.79
CA ASN A 105 -23.40 -31.52 15.63
C ASN A 105 -21.94 -31.16 15.24
N PHE A 106 -21.12 -32.20 14.94
CA PHE A 106 -19.75 -31.97 14.49
C PHE A 106 -19.69 -31.44 13.06
N GLU A 107 -20.58 -31.90 12.19
CA GLU A 107 -20.70 -31.39 10.83
C GLU A 107 -21.02 -29.89 10.84
N ASN A 108 -22.00 -29.46 11.64
CA ASN A 108 -22.38 -28.08 11.81
C ASN A 108 -21.21 -27.22 12.34
N LEU A 109 -20.49 -27.72 13.35
CA LEU A 109 -19.32 -27.04 13.90
C LEU A 109 -18.21 -26.86 12.85
N ILE A 110 -17.86 -27.94 12.10
CA ILE A 110 -16.81 -27.88 11.08
C ILE A 110 -17.24 -27.04 9.88
N LEU A 111 -18.53 -27.04 9.52
CA LEU A 111 -19.06 -26.31 8.37
C LEU A 111 -18.96 -24.78 8.54
N PHE A 112 -19.11 -24.26 9.76
CA PHE A 112 -19.08 -22.83 10.02
C PHE A 112 -17.66 -22.25 10.23
N MET A 113 -16.66 -23.09 10.56
CA MET A 113 -15.29 -22.63 10.75
C MET A 113 -14.70 -21.93 9.50
N PRO A 114 -14.69 -22.54 8.29
CA PRO A 114 -14.12 -21.91 7.11
C PRO A 114 -14.90 -20.67 6.66
N PHE A 115 -16.21 -20.60 6.92
CA PHE A 115 -17.03 -19.44 6.61
C PHE A 115 -16.48 -18.17 7.27
N ILE A 116 -16.23 -18.21 8.57
CA ILE A 116 -15.67 -17.10 9.33
C ILE A 116 -14.21 -16.83 8.92
N ILE A 117 -13.42 -17.87 8.66
CA ILE A 117 -12.04 -17.73 8.17
C ILE A 117 -12.02 -16.93 6.84
N PHE A 118 -12.84 -17.32 5.86
CA PHE A 118 -12.90 -16.63 4.56
C PHE A 118 -13.48 -15.21 4.71
N LEU A 119 -14.45 -15.02 5.60
CA LEU A 119 -15.02 -13.70 5.84
C LEU A 119 -13.99 -12.72 6.42
N PHE A 120 -13.21 -13.14 7.41
CA PHE A 120 -12.16 -12.32 8.00
C PHE A 120 -11.02 -12.09 7.00
N TRP A 121 -10.66 -13.12 6.23
CA TRP A 121 -9.67 -12.98 5.16
C TRP A 121 -10.10 -11.98 4.09
N ALA A 122 -11.37 -11.96 3.71
CA ALA A 122 -11.91 -11.00 2.75
C ALA A 122 -11.95 -9.56 3.31
N ARG A 123 -12.15 -9.42 4.63
CA ARG A 123 -12.22 -8.12 5.33
C ARG A 123 -10.87 -7.58 5.82
N GLU A 124 -9.78 -8.37 5.75
CA GLU A 124 -8.49 -8.04 6.36
C GLU A 124 -7.95 -6.65 5.99
N GLU A 125 -8.21 -6.17 4.78
CA GLU A 125 -7.77 -4.83 4.33
C GLU A 125 -8.48 -3.68 5.04
N LYS A 126 -9.70 -3.91 5.55
CA LYS A 126 -10.51 -2.88 6.21
C LYS A 126 -10.53 -3.01 7.73
N ASP A 127 -10.54 -4.23 8.25
CA ASP A 127 -10.84 -4.52 9.64
C ASP A 127 -9.61 -4.73 10.53
N HIS A 128 -8.42 -4.92 9.94
CA HIS A 128 -7.18 -5.21 10.67
C HIS A 128 -7.39 -6.21 11.83
N THR A 129 -8.12 -7.30 11.57
CA THR A 129 -8.53 -8.32 12.58
C THR A 129 -7.34 -8.83 13.40
N ARG A 130 -6.14 -8.77 12.82
CA ARG A 130 -4.88 -9.16 13.44
C ARG A 130 -4.48 -8.30 14.65
N ASP A 131 -4.90 -7.05 14.70
CA ASP A 131 -4.50 -6.08 15.74
C ASP A 131 -5.54 -6.04 16.88
N LYS A 132 -6.68 -6.72 16.71
CA LYS A 132 -7.74 -6.86 17.71
C LYS A 132 -7.35 -7.84 18.81
N ARG A 133 -7.89 -7.63 20.01
CA ARG A 133 -7.78 -8.59 21.10
C ARG A 133 -8.57 -9.85 20.75
N ILE A 134 -8.13 -11.02 21.22
CA ILE A 134 -8.83 -12.30 20.96
C ILE A 134 -10.30 -12.23 21.39
N GLN A 135 -10.61 -11.53 22.47
CA GLN A 135 -11.98 -11.35 22.95
C GLN A 135 -12.88 -10.63 21.95
N GLU A 136 -12.37 -9.58 21.29
CA GLU A 136 -13.10 -8.85 20.25
C GLU A 136 -13.32 -9.71 19.01
N VAL A 137 -12.31 -10.51 18.62
CA VAL A 137 -12.42 -11.44 17.50
C VAL A 137 -13.46 -12.52 17.78
N LEU A 138 -13.47 -13.08 19.00
CA LEU A 138 -14.45 -14.08 19.40
C LEU A 138 -15.86 -13.49 19.46
N LEU A 139 -16.04 -12.28 19.98
CA LEU A 139 -17.33 -11.60 20.01
C LEU A 139 -17.87 -11.33 18.61
N ASN A 140 -17.05 -10.75 17.73
CA ASN A 140 -17.44 -10.53 16.33
C ASN A 140 -17.79 -11.84 15.61
N SER A 141 -17.01 -12.91 15.86
CA SER A 141 -17.28 -14.24 15.28
C SER A 141 -18.58 -14.82 15.79
N PHE A 142 -18.86 -14.64 17.10
CA PHE A 142 -20.13 -15.04 17.73
C PHE A 142 -21.30 -14.32 17.07
N GLU A 143 -21.29 -12.99 17.05
CA GLU A 143 -22.38 -12.18 16.49
C GLU A 143 -22.69 -12.56 15.05
N ILE A 144 -21.66 -12.64 14.18
CA ILE A 144 -21.83 -12.97 12.77
C ILE A 144 -22.35 -14.38 12.59
N SER A 145 -21.78 -15.37 13.28
CA SER A 145 -22.17 -16.77 13.13
C SER A 145 -23.57 -17.03 13.70
N PHE A 146 -23.89 -16.42 14.84
CA PHE A 146 -25.21 -16.51 15.45
C PHE A 146 -26.29 -15.93 14.54
N CYS A 147 -26.11 -14.70 14.05
CA CYS A 147 -27.07 -14.06 13.16
C CYS A 147 -27.24 -14.83 11.84
N PHE A 148 -26.13 -15.32 11.26
CA PHE A 148 -26.19 -16.08 10.01
C PHE A 148 -26.85 -17.44 10.20
N SER A 149 -26.53 -18.16 11.28
CA SER A 149 -27.17 -19.44 11.62
C SER A 149 -28.65 -19.25 11.93
N LEU A 150 -29.01 -18.25 12.72
CA LEU A 150 -30.42 -17.92 13.02
C LEU A 150 -31.19 -17.59 11.73
N GLY A 151 -30.57 -16.89 10.78
CA GLY A 151 -31.15 -16.64 9.46
C GLY A 151 -31.42 -17.95 8.70
N ILE A 152 -30.50 -18.90 8.70
CA ILE A 152 -30.66 -20.22 8.09
C ILE A 152 -31.82 -20.98 8.75
N GLU A 153 -31.82 -21.10 10.07
CA GLU A 153 -32.88 -21.79 10.84
C GLU A 153 -34.24 -21.16 10.60
N THR A 154 -34.30 -19.83 10.53
CA THR A 154 -35.54 -19.09 10.20
C THR A 154 -36.01 -19.38 8.78
N CYS A 155 -35.11 -19.42 7.80
CA CYS A 155 -35.46 -19.81 6.43
C CYS A 155 -35.96 -21.25 6.37
N GLN A 156 -35.35 -22.20 7.07
CA GLN A 156 -35.79 -23.59 7.14
C GLN A 156 -37.22 -23.71 7.72
N LEU A 157 -37.49 -22.94 8.78
CA LEU A 157 -38.81 -22.88 9.40
C LEU A 157 -39.88 -22.37 8.40
N PHE A 158 -39.65 -21.24 7.73
CA PHE A 158 -40.64 -20.66 6.82
C PHE A 158 -40.81 -21.48 5.53
N LEU A 159 -39.73 -22.04 4.99
CA LEU A 159 -39.78 -22.85 3.78
C LEU A 159 -40.18 -24.32 4.04
N LYS A 160 -40.29 -24.71 5.32
CA LYS A 160 -40.57 -26.10 5.78
C LYS A 160 -39.53 -27.10 5.23
N ILE A 161 -38.28 -26.70 5.15
CA ILE A 161 -37.15 -27.53 4.69
C ILE A 161 -36.23 -27.82 5.89
N GLY A 162 -36.34 -29.02 6.45
CA GLY A 162 -35.64 -29.38 7.67
C GLY A 162 -36.43 -28.98 8.94
N THR A 163 -35.76 -29.03 10.08
CA THR A 163 -36.33 -28.74 11.43
C THR A 163 -35.52 -27.61 12.03
N PHE A 164 -36.21 -26.64 12.68
CA PHE A 164 -35.54 -25.62 13.48
C PHE A 164 -34.97 -26.24 14.75
N GLN A 165 -33.66 -26.18 14.95
CA GLN A 165 -32.98 -26.80 16.09
C GLN A 165 -32.02 -25.84 16.80
N LEU A 166 -32.13 -25.76 18.13
CA LEU A 166 -31.23 -24.98 18.98
C LEU A 166 -29.80 -25.55 18.99
N THR A 167 -29.67 -26.88 18.82
CA THR A 167 -28.36 -27.54 18.67
C THR A 167 -27.62 -27.04 17.45
N ASP A 168 -28.29 -26.89 16.31
CA ASP A 168 -27.69 -26.38 15.06
C ASP A 168 -27.22 -24.95 15.25
N LEU A 169 -28.05 -24.09 15.83
CA LEU A 169 -27.71 -22.72 16.19
C LEU A 169 -26.46 -22.62 17.07
N PHE A 170 -26.40 -23.50 18.10
CA PHE A 170 -25.27 -23.54 19.04
C PHE A 170 -23.97 -24.01 18.37
N PHE A 171 -24.01 -25.16 17.68
CA PHE A 171 -22.79 -25.73 17.09
C PHE A 171 -22.29 -24.91 15.90
N ASN A 172 -23.17 -24.32 15.09
CA ASN A 172 -22.81 -23.39 14.04
C ASN A 172 -22.09 -22.14 14.60
N THR A 173 -22.65 -21.57 15.68
CA THR A 173 -22.06 -20.39 16.34
C THR A 173 -20.71 -20.72 16.95
N LEU A 174 -20.59 -21.87 17.64
CA LEU A 174 -19.33 -22.34 18.22
C LEU A 174 -18.27 -22.59 17.12
N GLY A 175 -18.68 -23.20 16.00
CA GLY A 175 -17.82 -23.41 14.84
C GLY A 175 -17.27 -22.11 14.28
N GLY A 176 -18.12 -21.10 14.15
CA GLY A 176 -17.68 -19.78 13.72
C GLY A 176 -16.70 -19.10 14.67
N MET A 177 -16.93 -19.20 15.99
CA MET A 177 -15.99 -18.69 17.00
C MET A 177 -14.64 -19.40 16.92
N LEU A 178 -14.62 -20.70 16.74
CA LEU A 178 -13.38 -21.48 16.54
C LEU A 178 -12.68 -21.06 15.25
N GLY A 179 -13.41 -20.85 14.16
CA GLY A 179 -12.88 -20.31 12.91
C GLY A 179 -12.20 -18.96 13.09
N GLY A 180 -12.83 -18.05 13.84
CA GLY A 180 -12.24 -16.75 14.18
C GLY A 180 -10.97 -16.86 15.01
N ALA A 181 -10.96 -17.74 16.02
CA ALA A 181 -9.78 -18.02 16.83
C ALA A 181 -8.61 -18.61 15.99
N ILE A 182 -8.92 -19.55 15.09
CA ILE A 182 -7.94 -20.15 14.17
C ILE A 182 -7.37 -19.07 13.25
N TYR A 183 -8.22 -18.22 12.66
CA TYR A 183 -7.77 -17.13 11.78
C TYR A 183 -6.88 -16.14 12.53
N TRP A 184 -7.28 -15.69 13.73
CA TRP A 184 -6.49 -14.81 14.57
C TRP A 184 -5.12 -15.42 14.94
N GLY A 185 -5.12 -16.69 15.36
CA GLY A 185 -3.89 -17.43 15.69
C GLY A 185 -2.97 -17.61 14.48
N PHE A 186 -3.54 -17.92 13.30
CA PHE A 186 -2.81 -18.05 12.05
C PHE A 186 -2.15 -16.72 11.65
N GLU A 187 -2.88 -15.61 11.65
CA GLU A 187 -2.34 -14.29 11.29
C GLU A 187 -1.24 -13.84 12.27
N ARG A 188 -1.43 -14.11 13.56
CA ARG A 188 -0.44 -13.83 14.58
C ARG A 188 0.83 -14.70 14.44
N THR A 189 0.64 -15.97 14.07
CA THR A 189 1.76 -16.91 13.85
C THR A 189 2.46 -16.64 12.53
N ARG A 190 1.71 -16.31 11.47
CA ARG A 190 2.26 -15.88 10.18
C ARG A 190 3.18 -14.66 10.36
N LYS A 191 2.78 -13.68 11.17
CA LYS A 191 3.67 -12.57 11.54
C LYS A 191 4.95 -13.08 12.23
N ARG A 192 4.87 -14.00 13.18
CA ARG A 192 6.06 -14.56 13.86
C ARG A 192 6.96 -15.35 12.92
N ILE A 193 6.41 -16.05 11.93
CA ILE A 193 7.17 -16.84 10.96
C ILE A 193 7.72 -15.96 9.82
N VAL A 194 6.92 -15.03 9.31
CA VAL A 194 7.30 -14.13 8.20
C VAL A 194 8.17 -12.98 8.70
N PHE A 195 7.97 -12.55 9.96
CA PHE A 195 8.70 -11.46 10.62
C PHE A 195 9.58 -11.92 11.80
N GLY A 196 9.64 -13.23 12.06
CA GLY A 196 10.57 -13.81 13.00
C GLY A 196 12.00 -13.68 12.47
N VAL A 197 12.92 -13.31 13.36
CA VAL A 197 14.35 -13.19 13.07
C VAL A 197 14.84 -14.51 12.45
N LYS A 198 15.09 -14.54 11.15
CA LYS A 198 15.81 -15.63 10.51
C LYS A 198 17.30 -15.40 10.73
N ARG A 199 17.92 -16.21 11.59
CA ARG A 199 19.38 -16.30 11.63
C ARG A 199 19.87 -16.92 10.33
N ILE A 200 20.45 -16.10 9.46
CA ILE A 200 21.14 -16.56 8.26
C ILE A 200 22.61 -16.18 8.45
N GLY A 201 23.50 -17.20 8.53
CA GLY A 201 24.94 -16.98 8.58
C GLY A 201 25.47 -16.26 9.83
N GLY A 202 24.77 -16.35 10.98
CA GLY A 202 25.24 -15.74 12.25
C GLY A 202 24.80 -14.27 12.46
N TRP A 203 24.11 -13.66 11.52
CA TRP A 203 23.58 -12.29 11.61
C TRP A 203 22.09 -12.28 11.89
N ASP A 204 21.67 -11.45 12.84
CA ASP A 204 20.24 -11.21 13.13
C ASP A 204 19.68 -10.21 12.12
N VAL A 205 19.05 -10.71 11.04
CA VAL A 205 18.33 -9.86 10.10
C VAL A 205 17.00 -9.47 10.73
N ILE A 206 16.92 -8.26 11.24
CA ILE A 206 15.67 -7.67 11.73
C ILE A 206 14.94 -7.05 10.53
N PRO A 207 13.77 -7.57 10.12
CA PRO A 207 12.98 -6.90 9.10
C PRO A 207 12.61 -5.50 9.60
N TRP A 208 12.82 -4.48 8.79
CA TRP A 208 12.64 -3.07 9.15
C TRP A 208 11.25 -2.71 9.72
N LYS A 209 10.19 -3.50 9.42
CA LYS A 209 8.86 -3.36 10.05
C LYS A 209 8.85 -3.66 11.56
N ASN A 210 9.85 -4.35 12.08
CA ASN A 210 9.96 -4.59 13.53
C ASN A 210 10.65 -3.43 14.29
N VAL A 211 11.27 -2.49 13.57
CA VAL A 211 11.87 -1.30 14.19
C VAL A 211 10.77 -0.36 14.68
N ALA A 212 9.78 -0.08 13.83
CA ALA A 212 8.62 0.74 14.20
C ALA A 212 7.76 0.13 15.33
N GLN A 213 7.70 -1.21 15.41
CA GLN A 213 6.96 -1.91 16.47
C GLN A 213 7.76 -2.02 17.77
N LYS A 214 9.10 -2.03 17.69
CA LYS A 214 9.96 -1.93 18.87
C LYS A 214 9.94 -0.52 19.48
N GLU A 215 9.80 0.51 18.66
CA GLU A 215 9.61 1.88 19.15
C GLU A 215 8.28 2.02 19.90
N ALA A 216 7.18 1.45 19.39
CA ALA A 216 5.89 1.43 20.08
C ALA A 216 5.88 0.54 21.35
N ASP A 217 6.65 -0.57 21.35
CA ASP A 217 6.81 -1.43 22.53
C ASP A 217 7.75 -0.81 23.57
N VAL A 218 8.69 0.03 23.15
CA VAL A 218 9.59 0.80 24.04
C VAL A 218 8.83 1.95 24.72
N GLU A 219 7.88 2.61 24.03
CA GLU A 219 7.00 3.60 24.66
C GLU A 219 6.08 2.99 25.75
N ASN A 220 5.68 1.71 25.59
CA ASN A 220 4.86 1.01 26.58
C ASN A 220 5.66 0.35 27.73
N THR A 221 6.99 0.27 27.62
CA THR A 221 7.88 -0.24 28.68
C THR A 221 8.68 0.85 29.41
N ALA A 222 8.46 2.11 29.07
CA ALA A 222 9.17 3.27 29.63
C ALA A 222 8.78 3.60 31.09
N GLU A 223 7.95 2.81 31.77
CA GLU A 223 7.65 2.99 33.21
C GLU A 223 8.69 2.38 34.17
N ALA A 224 9.83 1.87 33.69
CA ALA A 224 10.81 1.20 34.55
C ALA A 224 12.28 1.57 34.29
N VAL A 225 12.59 2.70 33.66
CA VAL A 225 13.96 3.21 33.62
C VAL A 225 13.93 4.67 34.02
N THR A 226 14.50 4.93 35.20
CA THR A 226 14.77 6.28 35.70
C THR A 226 15.70 6.98 34.70
N VAL A 227 15.11 7.82 33.84
CA VAL A 227 15.87 8.73 32.97
C VAL A 227 16.41 9.83 33.86
N VAL A 228 17.72 9.97 33.88
CA VAL A 228 18.36 11.17 34.38
C VAL A 228 17.84 12.33 33.55
N GLU A 229 17.14 13.26 34.21
CA GLU A 229 16.66 14.50 33.62
C GLU A 229 17.86 15.33 33.09
N GLY A 230 18.15 15.14 31.81
CA GLY A 230 18.77 16.15 30.97
C GLY A 230 17.66 16.71 30.13
N SER A 231 17.28 17.94 30.43
CA SER A 231 16.26 18.69 29.70
C SER A 231 16.54 18.65 28.19
N LEU A 232 15.73 17.88 27.43
CA LEU A 232 15.61 18.09 25.99
C LEU A 232 14.97 19.48 25.78
N PRO A 233 15.53 20.32 24.92
CA PRO A 233 14.93 21.63 24.66
C PRO A 233 13.55 21.44 24.07
N GLU A 234 12.59 22.14 24.62
CA GLU A 234 11.22 22.30 24.14
C GLU A 234 11.21 23.21 22.91
N GLU A 235 11.89 22.76 21.82
CA GLU A 235 11.98 23.46 20.52
C GLU A 235 11.95 22.44 19.38
N ALA A 236 10.82 21.75 19.21
CA ALA A 236 10.63 20.83 18.09
C ALA A 236 9.64 21.32 17.02
N ILE A 237 9.36 22.63 17.00
CA ILE A 237 8.77 23.30 15.85
C ILE A 237 9.61 24.58 15.68
N ALA A 238 10.49 24.58 14.64
CA ALA A 238 11.24 25.80 14.35
C ALA A 238 10.24 26.94 14.09
N PRO A 239 10.34 28.07 14.82
CA PRO A 239 9.34 29.13 14.74
C PRO A 239 9.19 29.76 13.35
N GLU A 240 10.09 29.47 12.44
CA GLU A 240 10.22 30.12 11.13
C GLU A 240 9.74 29.26 9.96
N CYS A 241 9.62 27.92 10.07
CA CYS A 241 8.78 27.13 9.17
C CYS A 241 7.27 27.42 9.36
N SER A 242 6.93 28.18 10.38
CA SER A 242 5.58 28.67 10.67
C SER A 242 5.22 29.93 9.90
N GLU A 243 6.02 30.42 8.96
CA GLU A 243 5.55 31.48 8.08
C GLU A 243 4.23 31.04 7.42
N PRO A 244 3.16 31.85 7.52
CA PRO A 244 1.83 31.44 7.05
C PRO A 244 1.81 30.96 5.59
N ARG A 245 2.75 31.47 4.77
CA ARG A 245 2.87 31.06 3.36
C ARG A 245 3.28 29.62 3.19
N TYR A 246 4.26 29.10 3.96
CA TYR A 246 4.72 27.71 3.83
C TYR A 246 3.65 26.72 4.31
N ALA A 247 2.96 27.02 5.38
CA ALA A 247 1.83 26.23 5.85
C ALA A 247 0.68 26.22 4.82
N ALA A 248 0.43 27.35 4.14
CA ALA A 248 -0.57 27.43 3.08
C ALA A 248 -0.17 26.60 1.84
N ILE A 249 1.14 26.62 1.45
CA ILE A 249 1.66 25.80 0.36
C ILE A 249 1.55 24.31 0.73
N GLU A 250 2.00 23.89 1.92
CA GLU A 250 1.88 22.51 2.38
C GLU A 250 0.44 22.01 2.30
N LYS A 251 -0.50 22.79 2.80
CA LYS A 251 -1.93 22.46 2.75
C LYS A 251 -2.41 22.29 1.31
N LEU A 252 -2.03 23.19 0.40
CA LEU A 252 -2.42 23.13 -1.01
C LEU A 252 -1.85 21.87 -1.70
N VAL A 253 -0.60 21.51 -1.41
CA VAL A 253 0.06 20.32 -1.93
C VAL A 253 -0.61 19.04 -1.40
N ARG A 254 -1.02 18.99 -0.14
CA ARG A 254 -1.83 17.90 0.41
C ARG A 254 -3.19 17.80 -0.29
N GLU A 255 -3.87 18.92 -0.53
CA GLU A 255 -5.14 18.94 -1.25
C GLU A 255 -4.99 18.44 -2.70
N ALA A 256 -3.90 18.79 -3.38
CA ALA A 256 -3.54 18.28 -4.71
C ALA A 256 -3.38 16.76 -4.69
N GLY A 257 -2.61 16.20 -3.75
CA GLY A 257 -2.44 14.76 -3.60
C GLY A 257 -3.75 14.03 -3.25
N GLN A 258 -4.64 14.66 -2.47
CA GLN A 258 -5.96 14.09 -2.22
C GLN A 258 -6.85 14.08 -3.48
N LYS A 259 -6.66 15.02 -4.40
CA LYS A 259 -7.30 14.98 -5.73
C LYS A 259 -6.72 13.82 -6.57
N MET A 260 -5.41 13.64 -6.55
CA MET A 260 -4.72 12.52 -7.20
C MET A 260 -5.25 11.15 -6.72
N LEU A 261 -5.41 10.95 -5.41
CA LEU A 261 -5.97 9.70 -4.86
C LEU A 261 -7.41 9.39 -5.32
N LYS A 262 -8.19 10.42 -5.63
CA LYS A 262 -9.58 10.26 -6.12
C LYS A 262 -9.64 10.01 -7.62
N ALA A 263 -8.59 10.35 -8.33
CA ALA A 263 -8.49 10.16 -9.76
C ALA A 263 -8.37 8.66 -10.10
N ARG A 264 -8.96 8.28 -11.23
CA ARG A 264 -8.89 6.92 -11.76
C ARG A 264 -8.71 7.03 -13.27
N PRO A 265 -7.48 7.11 -13.76
CA PRO A 265 -7.23 7.25 -15.19
C PRO A 265 -7.79 6.02 -15.92
N GLY A 266 -8.66 6.29 -16.93
CA GLY A 266 -9.05 5.33 -17.95
C GLY A 266 -8.21 5.56 -19.20
N GLU A 267 -8.32 4.66 -20.20
CA GLU A 267 -7.58 4.81 -21.47
C GLU A 267 -7.87 6.15 -22.16
N GLU A 268 -9.08 6.69 -21.97
CA GLU A 268 -9.52 7.97 -22.53
C GLU A 268 -8.87 9.21 -21.89
N ASN A 269 -8.30 9.07 -20.71
CA ASN A 269 -7.65 10.16 -19.98
C ASN A 269 -6.12 10.16 -20.11
N ILE A 270 -5.55 9.21 -20.89
CA ILE A 270 -4.12 9.04 -21.04
C ILE A 270 -3.69 9.61 -22.39
N HIS A 271 -2.76 10.54 -22.37
CA HIS A 271 -2.21 11.18 -23.56
C HIS A 271 -0.74 10.84 -23.70
N LYS A 272 -0.33 10.52 -24.93
CA LYS A 272 1.06 10.25 -25.23
C LYS A 272 1.77 11.55 -25.59
N LYS A 273 2.82 11.89 -24.86
CA LYS A 273 3.77 12.96 -25.20
C LYS A 273 4.77 12.48 -26.27
N GLU A 274 5.63 13.35 -26.75
CA GLU A 274 6.72 12.97 -27.68
C GLU A 274 7.69 11.97 -27.02
N GLY A 275 8.12 10.97 -27.79
CA GLY A 275 9.03 9.92 -27.34
C GLY A 275 8.36 8.57 -27.06
N LEU A 276 9.17 7.59 -26.67
CA LEU A 276 8.73 6.24 -26.30
C LEU A 276 8.37 6.20 -24.80
N ALA A 277 7.16 5.76 -24.49
CA ALA A 277 6.68 5.61 -23.10
C ALA A 277 6.66 6.92 -22.29
N ASN A 278 6.44 8.06 -22.93
CA ASN A 278 6.21 9.34 -22.28
C ASN A 278 4.71 9.66 -22.32
N PHE A 279 4.09 9.77 -21.14
CA PHE A 279 2.65 9.92 -20.99
C PHE A 279 2.31 11.05 -20.01
N CYS A 280 1.16 11.68 -20.21
CA CYS A 280 0.48 12.46 -19.21
C CYS A 280 -1.00 12.04 -19.13
N THR A 281 -1.70 12.44 -18.08
CA THR A 281 -3.13 12.25 -17.96
C THR A 281 -3.85 13.57 -17.83
N ASP A 282 -5.16 13.60 -18.09
CA ASP A 282 -5.99 14.80 -17.84
C ASP A 282 -5.86 15.26 -16.38
N TYR A 283 -5.50 14.35 -15.48
CA TYR A 283 -5.34 14.63 -14.05
C TYR A 283 -4.05 15.43 -13.77
N ASP A 284 -2.93 15.16 -14.47
CA ASP A 284 -1.68 15.93 -14.37
C ASP A 284 -1.98 17.40 -14.68
N THR A 285 -2.62 17.65 -15.82
CA THR A 285 -3.01 19.00 -16.27
C THR A 285 -3.99 19.69 -15.28
N ALA A 286 -4.97 18.93 -14.77
CA ALA A 286 -5.97 19.48 -13.84
C ALA A 286 -5.36 19.83 -12.47
N ILE A 287 -4.45 18.98 -11.96
CA ILE A 287 -3.75 19.18 -10.69
C ILE A 287 -2.78 20.36 -10.83
N GLN A 288 -2.04 20.46 -11.93
CA GLN A 288 -1.15 21.60 -12.15
C GLN A 288 -1.90 22.93 -12.19
N ARG A 289 -3.02 23.02 -12.90
CA ARG A 289 -3.87 24.23 -12.91
C ARG A 289 -4.37 24.59 -11.51
N PHE A 290 -4.76 23.58 -10.73
CA PHE A 290 -5.17 23.79 -9.34
C PHE A 290 -4.04 24.34 -8.49
N LEU A 291 -2.82 23.80 -8.63
CA LEU A 291 -1.61 24.27 -7.92
C LEU A 291 -1.23 25.70 -8.34
N ILE A 292 -1.11 25.97 -9.64
CA ILE A 292 -0.74 27.30 -10.16
C ILE A 292 -1.71 28.37 -9.62
N LYS A 293 -3.03 28.10 -9.66
CA LYS A 293 -4.02 29.02 -9.14
C LYS A 293 -3.83 29.30 -7.65
N GLY A 294 -3.74 28.25 -6.83
CA GLY A 294 -3.62 28.40 -5.38
C GLY A 294 -2.28 29.01 -4.95
N LEU A 295 -1.17 28.64 -5.62
CA LEU A 295 0.15 29.20 -5.34
C LEU A 295 0.22 30.68 -5.74
N GLY A 296 -0.42 31.07 -6.85
CA GLY A 296 -0.53 32.49 -7.25
C GLY A 296 -1.34 33.34 -6.29
N GLU A 297 -2.33 32.76 -5.60
CA GLU A 297 -3.06 33.43 -4.51
C GLU A 297 -2.20 33.55 -3.24
N ILE A 298 -1.33 32.56 -2.95
CA ILE A 298 -0.43 32.57 -1.77
C ILE A 298 0.75 33.52 -1.99
N LEU A 299 1.34 33.53 -3.20
CA LEU A 299 2.50 34.37 -3.54
C LEU A 299 2.24 35.10 -4.88
N PRO A 300 1.52 36.23 -4.87
CA PRO A 300 1.23 37.01 -6.07
C PRO A 300 2.51 37.51 -6.75
N GLY A 301 2.60 37.30 -8.07
CA GLY A 301 3.76 37.73 -8.87
C GLY A 301 4.86 36.66 -9.00
N ALA A 302 4.68 35.48 -8.41
CA ALA A 302 5.58 34.35 -8.66
C ALA A 302 5.41 33.81 -10.07
N ALA A 303 6.53 33.37 -10.66
CA ALA A 303 6.56 32.62 -11.91
C ALA A 303 6.35 31.12 -11.66
N PHE A 304 6.00 30.37 -12.71
CA PHE A 304 5.72 28.94 -12.61
C PHE A 304 6.48 28.17 -13.70
N PHE A 305 7.22 27.16 -13.29
CA PHE A 305 7.86 26.15 -14.12
C PHE A 305 7.23 24.79 -13.83
N GLY A 306 6.20 24.43 -14.56
CA GLY A 306 5.48 23.16 -14.40
C GLY A 306 5.77 22.19 -15.55
N GLU A 307 5.49 20.91 -15.31
CA GLU A 307 5.66 19.85 -16.30
C GLU A 307 4.70 19.99 -17.49
N GLU A 308 3.45 20.40 -17.23
CA GLU A 308 2.39 20.41 -18.24
C GLU A 308 2.22 21.80 -18.88
N ASP A 309 1.91 21.81 -20.16
CA ASP A 309 1.57 23.05 -20.88
C ASP A 309 0.17 23.54 -20.45
N THR A 310 0.13 24.42 -19.47
CA THR A 310 -1.11 24.96 -18.91
C THR A 310 -1.05 26.48 -18.82
N GLU A 311 -2.22 27.14 -18.78
CA GLU A 311 -2.31 28.59 -18.58
C GLU A 311 -1.58 29.00 -17.29
N GLY A 312 -0.70 30.00 -17.39
CA GLY A 312 0.12 30.52 -16.29
C GLY A 312 1.45 29.77 -16.10
N ASN A 313 1.70 28.70 -16.84
CA ASN A 313 3.01 28.04 -16.86
C ASN A 313 3.92 28.74 -17.87
N ALA A 314 5.05 29.31 -17.41
CA ALA A 314 6.07 29.93 -18.26
C ALA A 314 7.15 28.92 -18.69
N GLY A 315 7.21 27.72 -18.08
CA GLY A 315 8.23 26.71 -18.37
C GLY A 315 9.63 27.27 -18.18
N ALA A 316 10.54 26.99 -19.14
CA ALA A 316 11.92 27.48 -19.11
C ALA A 316 12.06 29.01 -19.22
N ASP A 317 11.01 29.72 -19.65
CA ASP A 317 10.98 31.18 -19.76
C ASP A 317 10.43 31.83 -18.48
N ALA A 318 10.34 31.06 -17.37
CA ALA A 318 9.86 31.54 -16.08
C ALA A 318 10.86 32.55 -15.48
N GLU A 319 10.57 33.83 -15.61
CA GLU A 319 11.33 34.93 -15.00
C GLU A 319 10.52 35.59 -13.88
N GLY A 320 11.07 35.61 -12.68
CA GLY A 320 10.44 36.22 -11.51
C GLY A 320 11.39 36.24 -10.31
N GLU A 321 11.11 37.13 -9.34
CA GLU A 321 11.83 37.12 -8.06
C GLU A 321 11.66 35.75 -7.36
N PHE A 322 10.45 35.19 -7.46
CA PHE A 322 10.12 33.85 -6.98
C PHE A 322 9.60 32.97 -8.12
N THR A 323 10.06 31.73 -8.17
CA THR A 323 9.61 30.74 -9.16
C THR A 323 9.21 29.46 -8.47
N PHE A 324 8.01 28.93 -8.79
CA PHE A 324 7.55 27.62 -8.37
C PHE A 324 7.90 26.58 -9.44
N TYR A 325 8.52 25.47 -9.01
CA TYR A 325 8.76 24.28 -9.81
C TYR A 325 7.72 23.24 -9.45
N ILE A 326 6.92 22.78 -10.43
CA ILE A 326 5.72 21.96 -10.16
C ILE A 326 5.75 20.71 -11.01
N ASP A 327 5.80 19.54 -10.35
CA ASP A 327 5.39 18.28 -10.94
C ASP A 327 4.07 17.85 -10.29
N PRO A 328 2.96 17.86 -11.05
CA PRO A 328 1.65 17.53 -10.51
C PRO A 328 1.50 16.06 -10.13
N ILE A 329 2.17 15.15 -10.86
CA ILE A 329 2.18 13.70 -10.58
C ILE A 329 3.54 13.10 -10.97
N ASP A 330 4.58 13.32 -10.16
CA ASP A 330 5.85 12.63 -10.34
C ASP A 330 5.65 11.12 -10.24
N GLY A 331 6.02 10.42 -11.32
CA GLY A 331 5.73 9.01 -11.52
C GLY A 331 4.37 8.76 -12.21
N THR A 332 4.03 9.50 -13.27
CA THR A 332 2.79 9.34 -14.06
C THR A 332 2.57 7.89 -14.50
N THR A 333 3.62 7.17 -14.93
CA THR A 333 3.50 5.74 -15.28
C THR A 333 3.04 4.91 -14.10
N ASN A 334 3.58 5.14 -12.90
CA ASN A 334 3.14 4.46 -11.68
C ASN A 334 1.68 4.76 -11.34
N PHE A 335 1.28 6.02 -11.53
CA PHE A 335 -0.10 6.46 -11.32
C PHE A 335 -1.07 5.79 -12.29
N MET A 336 -0.73 5.71 -13.59
CA MET A 336 -1.53 5.04 -14.62
C MET A 336 -1.76 3.56 -14.32
N PHE A 337 -0.77 2.87 -13.75
CA PHE A 337 -0.83 1.45 -13.44
C PHE A 337 -1.25 1.13 -11.99
N ASP A 338 -1.70 2.12 -11.21
CA ASP A 338 -2.11 1.96 -9.80
C ASP A 338 -1.00 1.31 -8.94
N TYR A 339 0.27 1.67 -9.25
CA TYR A 339 1.44 1.12 -8.57
C TYR A 339 1.68 1.74 -7.19
N HIS A 340 0.94 2.81 -6.85
CA HIS A 340 0.95 3.50 -5.57
C HIS A 340 2.32 4.10 -5.20
N HIS A 341 3.09 4.54 -6.20
CA HIS A 341 4.40 5.14 -6.04
C HIS A 341 4.55 6.36 -6.93
N SER A 342 3.77 7.38 -6.64
CA SER A 342 3.79 8.70 -7.27
C SER A 342 3.44 9.76 -6.26
N CYS A 343 3.88 10.99 -6.48
CA CYS A 343 3.71 12.10 -5.55
C CYS A 343 3.38 13.41 -6.27
N VAL A 344 3.02 14.41 -5.49
CA VAL A 344 2.95 15.81 -5.91
C VAL A 344 4.21 16.49 -5.42
N SER A 345 4.93 17.18 -6.29
CA SER A 345 6.19 17.87 -6.02
C SER A 345 6.07 19.36 -6.31
N VAL A 346 6.38 20.20 -5.33
CA VAL A 346 6.37 21.68 -5.47
C VAL A 346 7.61 22.25 -4.80
N GLY A 347 8.48 22.86 -5.60
CA GLY A 347 9.65 23.62 -5.16
C GLY A 347 9.41 25.12 -5.26
N LEU A 348 10.01 25.91 -4.38
CA LEU A 348 10.02 27.36 -4.43
C LEU A 348 11.47 27.86 -4.46
N ALA A 349 11.82 28.62 -5.50
CA ALA A 349 13.09 29.31 -5.60
C ALA A 349 12.93 30.82 -5.44
N HIS A 350 14.02 31.47 -4.97
CA HIS A 350 14.24 32.91 -5.02
C HIS A 350 15.44 33.18 -5.93
N GLY A 351 15.19 33.71 -7.12
CA GLY A 351 16.19 33.73 -8.17
C GLY A 351 16.62 32.30 -8.55
N GLU A 352 17.94 32.04 -8.48
CA GLU A 352 18.52 30.70 -8.79
C GLU A 352 18.66 29.79 -7.55
N GLU A 353 18.24 30.23 -6.37
CA GLU A 353 18.37 29.46 -5.14
C GLU A 353 17.05 28.83 -4.72
N MET A 354 17.04 27.49 -4.54
CA MET A 354 15.91 26.79 -3.95
C MET A 354 15.80 27.11 -2.48
N ILE A 355 14.65 27.71 -2.07
CA ILE A 355 14.40 28.12 -0.68
C ILE A 355 13.42 27.23 0.06
N ALA A 356 12.54 26.51 -0.64
CA ALA A 356 11.64 25.55 0.02
C ALA A 356 11.26 24.42 -0.94
N GLY A 357 10.96 23.25 -0.37
CA GLY A 357 10.50 22.06 -1.09
C GLY A 357 9.37 21.36 -0.34
N PHE A 358 8.36 20.94 -1.08
CA PHE A 358 7.17 20.22 -0.61
C PHE A 358 6.92 19.02 -1.52
N VAL A 359 7.04 17.79 -0.98
CA VAL A 359 6.76 16.56 -1.71
C VAL A 359 5.78 15.73 -0.91
N TYR A 360 4.62 15.45 -1.50
CA TYR A 360 3.57 14.69 -0.84
C TYR A 360 3.31 13.36 -1.53
N HIS A 361 3.53 12.27 -0.81
CA HIS A 361 3.22 10.91 -1.21
C HIS A 361 1.85 10.49 -0.65
N PRO A 362 0.75 10.66 -1.40
CA PRO A 362 -0.59 10.59 -0.83
C PRO A 362 -1.06 9.17 -0.47
N TYR A 363 -0.45 8.13 -1.05
CA TYR A 363 -0.84 6.74 -0.79
C TYR A 363 -0.50 6.26 0.63
N VAL A 364 0.48 6.89 1.28
CA VAL A 364 0.92 6.57 2.65
C VAL A 364 0.85 7.77 3.60
N ASP A 365 0.33 8.91 3.10
CA ASP A 365 0.22 10.19 3.80
C ASP A 365 1.57 10.76 4.28
N ASP A 366 2.64 10.56 3.49
CA ASP A 366 3.96 11.09 3.79
C ASP A 366 4.14 12.47 3.14
N MET A 367 4.30 13.50 3.97
CA MET A 367 4.58 14.87 3.56
C MET A 367 6.00 15.27 3.95
N TYR A 368 6.85 15.44 2.96
CA TYR A 368 8.19 15.96 3.10
C TYR A 368 8.18 17.47 2.89
N VAL A 369 8.77 18.19 3.83
CA VAL A 369 8.87 19.66 3.78
C VAL A 369 10.27 20.06 4.18
N ALA A 370 10.87 20.97 3.43
CA ALA A 370 12.09 21.65 3.84
C ALA A 370 12.03 23.12 3.52
N VAL A 371 12.67 23.94 4.36
CA VAL A 371 12.92 25.35 4.12
C VAL A 371 14.40 25.60 4.37
N ARG A 372 15.05 26.31 3.47
CA ARG A 372 16.49 26.57 3.50
C ARG A 372 16.91 27.20 4.85
N GLY A 373 17.89 26.54 5.51
CA GLY A 373 18.39 26.95 6.82
C GLY A 373 17.54 26.52 8.02
N HIS A 374 16.38 25.87 7.79
CA HIS A 374 15.45 25.47 8.86
C HIS A 374 15.33 23.95 9.03
N GLY A 375 15.96 23.19 8.13
CA GLY A 375 15.98 21.73 8.15
C GLY A 375 14.86 21.10 7.31
N SER A 376 14.91 19.78 7.26
CA SER A 376 13.99 18.91 6.51
C SER A 376 13.11 18.10 7.46
N TYR A 377 11.85 17.87 7.08
CA TYR A 377 10.86 17.21 7.92
C TYR A 377 10.01 16.22 7.13
N LEU A 378 9.66 15.10 7.75
CA LEU A 378 8.65 14.15 7.28
C LEU A 378 7.51 14.11 8.30
N ASN A 379 6.31 14.53 7.91
CA ASN A 379 5.14 14.60 8.78
C ASN A 379 5.44 15.32 10.11
N GLY A 380 6.18 16.44 10.04
CA GLY A 380 6.58 17.25 11.20
C GLY A 380 7.76 16.70 12.01
N LYS A 381 8.27 15.51 11.73
CA LYS A 381 9.49 14.99 12.34
C LYS A 381 10.71 15.42 11.55
N ARG A 382 11.68 16.03 12.24
CA ARG A 382 12.94 16.45 11.62
C ARG A 382 13.70 15.28 11.05
N LEU A 383 14.16 15.42 9.82
CA LEU A 383 15.01 14.44 9.14
C LEU A 383 16.48 14.80 9.37
N GLN A 384 17.29 13.77 9.51
CA GLN A 384 18.74 13.88 9.57
C GLN A 384 19.36 12.60 8.99
N MET A 385 20.09 12.74 7.90
CA MET A 385 20.76 11.61 7.25
C MET A 385 21.98 11.18 8.06
N ALA A 386 22.11 9.86 8.24
CA ALA A 386 23.39 9.29 8.64
C ALA A 386 24.30 9.19 7.41
N ASP A 387 25.55 9.64 7.53
CA ASP A 387 26.53 9.53 6.45
C ASP A 387 26.99 8.07 6.30
N LYS A 388 26.41 7.37 5.33
CA LYS A 388 26.63 5.95 5.06
C LYS A 388 27.20 5.76 3.66
N PRO A 389 28.19 4.86 3.48
CA PRO A 389 28.69 4.47 2.17
C PRO A 389 27.66 3.62 1.42
N VAL A 390 27.90 3.39 0.14
CA VAL A 390 27.01 2.58 -0.75
C VAL A 390 26.83 1.17 -0.20
N GLU A 391 27.88 0.56 0.37
CA GLU A 391 27.84 -0.82 0.90
C GLU A 391 26.90 -1.01 2.09
N GLU A 392 26.57 0.05 2.83
CA GLU A 392 25.66 0.01 3.97
C GLU A 392 24.21 0.34 3.62
N GLY A 393 23.87 0.50 2.34
CA GLY A 393 22.55 0.95 1.98
C GLY A 393 21.99 0.44 0.67
N ILE A 394 20.85 1.04 0.33
CA ILE A 394 20.12 0.78 -0.91
C ILE A 394 20.46 1.88 -1.90
N VAL A 395 20.78 1.49 -3.12
CA VAL A 395 20.89 2.40 -4.26
C VAL A 395 19.55 2.45 -4.98
N GLU A 396 19.02 3.64 -5.18
CA GLU A 396 17.83 3.85 -6.00
C GLU A 396 18.23 4.60 -7.29
N PHE A 397 17.65 4.20 -8.41
CA PHE A 397 17.93 4.85 -9.68
C PHE A 397 16.66 5.02 -10.50
N GLY A 398 16.66 6.05 -11.33
CA GLY A 398 15.62 6.25 -12.33
C GLY A 398 16.15 6.03 -13.74
N CYS A 399 15.27 5.61 -14.64
CA CYS A 399 15.55 5.52 -16.06
C CYS A 399 14.27 5.74 -16.86
N ALA A 400 14.33 6.67 -17.79
CA ALA A 400 13.22 6.94 -18.69
C ALA A 400 13.52 6.42 -20.10
N ARG A 401 12.59 5.64 -20.65
CA ARG A 401 12.77 5.01 -21.97
C ARG A 401 12.87 6.02 -23.13
N TYR A 402 12.33 7.22 -22.95
CA TYR A 402 12.49 8.30 -23.93
C TYR A 402 13.90 8.90 -23.94
N ASN A 403 14.77 8.50 -23.03
CA ASN A 403 16.19 8.90 -22.97
C ASN A 403 17.10 7.70 -23.30
N GLU A 404 17.12 7.26 -24.55
CA GLU A 404 17.92 6.10 -24.98
C GLU A 404 19.45 6.36 -24.92
N ALA A 405 19.87 7.63 -25.04
CA ALA A 405 21.27 7.99 -24.94
C ALA A 405 21.80 7.79 -23.51
N GLY A 406 22.80 6.91 -23.37
CA GLY A 406 23.42 6.64 -22.06
C GLY A 406 22.81 5.53 -21.25
N ILE A 407 21.70 4.88 -21.67
CA ILE A 407 21.07 3.77 -20.93
C ILE A 407 22.07 2.63 -20.69
N ASP A 408 22.85 2.22 -21.68
CA ASP A 408 23.82 1.15 -21.50
C ASP A 408 24.89 1.52 -20.48
N TRP A 409 25.31 2.76 -20.45
CA TRP A 409 26.24 3.26 -19.44
C TRP A 409 25.60 3.31 -18.03
N LEU A 410 24.38 3.81 -17.93
CA LEU A 410 23.64 3.79 -16.66
C LEU A 410 23.58 2.37 -16.09
N PHE A 411 23.21 1.38 -16.91
CA PHE A 411 23.10 -0.01 -16.42
C PHE A 411 24.45 -0.62 -16.06
N ARG A 412 25.56 -0.18 -16.65
CA ARG A 412 26.91 -0.55 -16.20
C ARG A 412 27.20 0.00 -14.81
N VAL A 413 26.92 1.29 -14.57
CA VAL A 413 27.08 1.92 -13.27
C VAL A 413 26.19 1.25 -12.23
N VAL A 414 24.91 1.05 -12.53
CA VAL A 414 23.95 0.38 -11.64
C VAL A 414 24.42 -1.05 -11.32
N LYS A 415 25.02 -1.78 -12.28
CA LYS A 415 25.58 -3.10 -12.05
C LYS A 415 26.76 -3.05 -11.05
N GLU A 416 27.66 -2.09 -11.21
CA GLU A 416 28.80 -1.91 -10.26
C GLU A 416 28.28 -1.54 -8.86
N MET A 417 27.34 -0.61 -8.78
CA MET A 417 26.72 -0.24 -7.51
C MET A 417 25.94 -1.38 -6.86
N PHE A 418 25.28 -2.23 -7.65
CA PHE A 418 24.63 -3.43 -7.14
C PHE A 418 25.59 -4.39 -6.47
N GLN A 419 26.80 -4.54 -7.02
CA GLN A 419 27.82 -5.43 -6.44
C GLN A 419 28.40 -4.90 -5.12
N ASN A 420 28.30 -3.59 -4.89
CA ASN A 420 28.84 -2.88 -3.74
C ASN A 420 27.77 -2.34 -2.78
N SER A 421 26.48 -2.67 -2.96
CA SER A 421 25.38 -2.21 -2.11
C SER A 421 24.60 -3.36 -1.52
N LEU A 422 23.75 -3.08 -0.55
CA LEU A 422 22.81 -4.08 0.00
C LEU A 422 21.72 -4.47 -1.01
N SER A 423 21.29 -3.54 -1.86
CA SER A 423 20.27 -3.79 -2.88
C SER A 423 20.09 -2.56 -3.78
N ILE A 424 19.41 -2.76 -4.92
CA ILE A 424 19.02 -1.67 -5.82
C ILE A 424 17.51 -1.55 -5.97
N ARG A 425 17.03 -0.36 -6.30
CA ARG A 425 15.63 -0.07 -6.62
C ARG A 425 15.53 0.79 -7.86
N CYS A 426 14.46 0.58 -8.63
CA CYS A 426 14.03 1.49 -9.69
C CYS A 426 12.59 1.90 -9.35
N GLY A 427 12.43 3.08 -8.75
CA GLY A 427 11.16 3.52 -8.18
C GLY A 427 10.21 4.13 -9.20
N GLY A 428 10.76 4.86 -10.19
CA GLY A 428 9.98 5.57 -11.22
C GLY A 428 9.28 6.83 -10.71
N SER A 429 9.83 7.47 -9.67
CA SER A 429 9.49 8.77 -9.13
C SER A 429 10.77 9.39 -8.57
N ALA A 430 11.27 10.43 -9.20
CA ALA A 430 12.54 11.05 -8.85
C ALA A 430 12.46 11.79 -7.52
N ALA A 431 11.41 12.55 -7.32
CA ALA A 431 11.19 13.29 -6.08
C ALA A 431 11.09 12.34 -4.87
N LEU A 432 10.36 11.22 -4.99
CA LEU A 432 10.30 10.22 -3.92
C LEU A 432 11.64 9.52 -3.68
N GLY A 433 12.40 9.23 -4.72
CA GLY A 433 13.72 8.62 -4.62
C GLY A 433 14.66 9.49 -3.77
N LEU A 434 14.73 10.79 -4.06
CA LEU A 434 15.52 11.78 -3.31
C LEU A 434 14.98 11.97 -1.87
N CYS A 435 13.67 12.07 -1.68
CA CYS A 435 13.04 12.18 -0.36
C CYS A 435 13.30 10.94 0.52
N ARG A 436 13.35 9.75 -0.08
CA ARG A 436 13.75 8.52 0.62
C ARG A 436 15.21 8.55 1.06
N GLY A 437 16.09 9.17 0.27
CA GLY A 437 17.43 9.48 0.70
C GLY A 437 17.43 10.33 1.96
N ALA A 438 16.72 11.46 1.95
CA ALA A 438 16.59 12.35 3.09
C ALA A 438 16.07 11.65 4.36
N SER A 439 15.17 10.66 4.22
CA SER A 439 14.64 9.86 5.33
C SER A 439 15.52 8.65 5.71
N GLY A 440 16.65 8.42 5.02
CA GLY A 440 17.57 7.31 5.28
C GLY A 440 17.09 5.95 4.75
N SER A 441 16.09 5.92 3.88
CA SER A 441 15.58 4.68 3.28
C SER A 441 16.43 4.17 2.12
N ASN A 442 17.13 5.05 1.44
CA ASN A 442 18.21 4.73 0.51
C ASN A 442 19.45 5.57 0.86
N THR A 443 20.61 5.22 0.32
CA THR A 443 21.87 5.97 0.53
C THR A 443 22.17 6.90 -0.62
N VAL A 444 21.70 6.57 -1.81
CA VAL A 444 21.90 7.39 -3.02
C VAL A 444 20.78 7.15 -4.03
N TYR A 445 20.38 8.21 -4.70
CA TYR A 445 19.54 8.24 -5.88
C TYR A 445 20.33 8.76 -7.08
N LEU A 446 20.12 8.18 -8.26
CA LEU A 446 20.79 8.61 -9.49
C LEU A 446 19.89 8.47 -10.72
N GLU A 447 19.95 9.46 -11.62
CA GLU A 447 19.28 9.44 -12.92
C GLU A 447 20.02 10.32 -13.93
N LEU A 448 20.02 9.89 -15.22
CA LEU A 448 20.83 10.57 -16.25
C LEU A 448 20.22 11.86 -16.78
N LYS A 449 18.89 11.98 -16.74
CA LYS A 449 18.20 13.14 -17.31
C LYS A 449 16.87 13.35 -16.63
N LEU A 450 16.77 14.44 -15.90
CA LEU A 450 15.57 14.93 -15.23
C LEU A 450 15.34 16.38 -15.59
N GLN A 451 14.09 16.82 -15.53
CA GLN A 451 13.74 18.23 -15.66
C GLN A 451 13.74 18.90 -14.27
N PRO A 452 13.86 20.23 -14.20
CA PRO A 452 13.90 20.95 -12.92
C PRO A 452 12.72 20.62 -11.97
N TYR A 453 11.51 20.44 -12.48
CA TYR A 453 10.34 20.11 -11.67
C TYR A 453 10.42 18.72 -11.00
N ASP A 454 11.21 17.77 -11.55
CA ASP A 454 11.39 16.41 -11.01
C ASP A 454 12.23 16.41 -9.72
N TYR A 455 13.17 17.36 -9.56
CA TYR A 455 14.14 17.36 -8.46
C TYR A 455 14.21 18.63 -7.62
N ALA A 456 13.70 19.76 -8.10
CA ALA A 456 13.87 21.05 -7.39
C ALA A 456 13.35 21.00 -5.95
N ALA A 457 12.15 20.50 -5.71
CA ALA A 457 11.60 20.37 -4.35
C ALA A 457 12.43 19.40 -3.49
N ALA A 458 12.75 18.26 -4.05
CA ALA A 458 13.45 17.19 -3.34
C ALA A 458 14.93 17.53 -3.07
N SER A 459 15.54 18.42 -3.86
CA SER A 459 16.92 18.86 -3.63
C SER A 459 17.07 19.58 -2.29
N VAL A 460 16.19 20.52 -1.99
CA VAL A 460 16.18 21.23 -0.68
C VAL A 460 15.91 20.23 0.45
N ILE A 461 14.96 19.31 0.26
CA ILE A 461 14.62 18.30 1.27
C ILE A 461 15.85 17.42 1.59
N LEU A 462 16.60 17.00 0.57
CA LEU A 462 17.80 16.19 0.74
C LEU A 462 18.94 16.97 1.41
N GLU A 463 19.23 18.20 0.93
CA GLU A 463 20.31 19.02 1.46
C GLU A 463 20.07 19.44 2.91
N GLU A 464 18.84 19.87 3.26
CA GLU A 464 18.48 20.24 4.62
C GLU A 464 18.43 19.05 5.60
N ALA A 465 18.38 17.81 5.07
CA ALA A 465 18.57 16.59 5.85
C ALA A 465 20.06 16.20 6.05
N GLY A 466 21.00 16.95 5.42
CA GLY A 466 22.46 16.70 5.49
C GLY A 466 22.99 15.89 4.31
N GLY A 467 22.19 15.68 3.26
CA GLY A 467 22.60 15.04 2.02
C GLY A 467 23.35 15.98 1.06
N LYS A 468 23.85 15.41 -0.03
CA LYS A 468 24.50 16.14 -1.11
C LYS A 468 23.83 15.78 -2.43
N ILE A 469 23.63 16.78 -3.31
CA ILE A 469 23.06 16.61 -4.63
C ILE A 469 23.85 17.43 -5.66
N THR A 470 24.19 16.80 -6.79
CA THR A 470 24.86 17.44 -7.93
C THR A 470 24.48 16.73 -9.21
N GLN A 471 24.95 17.23 -10.33
CA GLN A 471 25.02 16.45 -11.55
C GLN A 471 26.03 15.30 -11.42
N ILE A 472 25.96 14.32 -12.34
CA ILE A 472 26.83 13.14 -12.32
C ILE A 472 28.32 13.50 -12.40
N ASP A 473 28.67 14.58 -13.10
CA ASP A 473 30.04 15.07 -13.20
C ASP A 473 30.50 15.90 -11.98
N GLY A 474 29.63 16.07 -11.00
CA GLY A 474 29.90 16.86 -9.80
C GLY A 474 29.62 18.36 -9.94
N SER A 475 29.17 18.84 -11.10
CA SER A 475 28.72 20.21 -11.26
C SER A 475 27.41 20.48 -10.52
N PRO A 476 27.11 21.74 -10.15
CA PRO A 476 25.82 22.07 -9.54
C PRO A 476 24.63 21.68 -10.42
N ILE A 477 23.51 21.32 -9.79
CA ILE A 477 22.22 21.16 -10.51
C ILE A 477 21.80 22.51 -11.12
N THR A 478 21.05 22.47 -12.22
CA THR A 478 20.50 23.66 -12.89
C THR A 478 18.99 23.72 -12.68
N LEU A 479 18.42 24.93 -12.66
CA LEU A 479 16.99 25.15 -12.55
C LEU A 479 16.32 25.60 -13.87
N HIS A 480 17.10 25.71 -14.96
CA HIS A 480 16.63 26.22 -16.26
C HIS A 480 16.45 25.12 -17.30
N GLU A 481 17.23 24.08 -17.21
CA GLU A 481 17.21 22.95 -18.17
C GLU A 481 17.40 21.61 -17.47
N GLY A 482 17.02 20.54 -18.17
CA GLY A 482 17.18 19.20 -17.64
C GLY A 482 18.64 18.78 -17.50
N CYS A 483 18.97 18.12 -16.38
CA CYS A 483 20.32 17.64 -16.09
C CYS A 483 20.32 16.23 -15.48
N SER A 484 21.52 15.66 -15.35
CA SER A 484 21.71 14.42 -14.61
C SER A 484 21.77 14.69 -13.10
N ILE A 485 21.39 13.70 -12.29
CA ILE A 485 21.33 13.84 -10.83
C ILE A 485 22.05 12.68 -10.14
N ILE A 486 22.91 12.99 -9.17
CA ILE A 486 23.31 12.13 -8.06
C ILE A 486 22.96 12.83 -6.77
N GLY A 487 22.11 12.23 -5.93
CA GLY A 487 21.74 12.76 -4.61
C GLY A 487 21.77 11.67 -3.55
N GLY A 488 22.41 11.93 -2.41
CA GLY A 488 22.52 10.93 -1.34
C GLY A 488 23.32 11.39 -0.13
N THR A 489 23.74 10.44 0.69
CA THR A 489 24.68 10.73 1.78
C THR A 489 26.00 11.24 1.20
N PRO A 490 26.77 12.08 1.89
CA PRO A 490 28.04 12.57 1.40
C PRO A 490 29.01 11.47 0.95
N ALA A 491 29.10 10.37 1.73
CA ALA A 491 29.94 9.20 1.41
C ALA A 491 29.45 8.47 0.14
N ALA A 492 28.19 8.08 0.07
CA ALA A 492 27.62 7.37 -1.08
C ALA A 492 27.60 8.24 -2.33
N TRP A 493 27.39 9.54 -2.19
CA TRP A 493 27.50 10.50 -3.30
C TRP A 493 28.91 10.48 -3.91
N GLN A 494 29.97 10.53 -3.07
CA GLN A 494 31.36 10.53 -3.53
C GLN A 494 31.69 9.21 -4.25
N GLU A 495 31.35 8.06 -3.64
CA GLU A 495 31.57 6.74 -4.24
C GLU A 495 30.84 6.57 -5.56
N SER A 496 29.61 7.08 -5.68
CA SER A 496 28.83 7.04 -6.91
C SER A 496 29.49 7.88 -8.01
N LYS A 497 29.91 9.09 -7.67
CA LYS A 497 30.63 9.98 -8.61
C LYS A 497 31.91 9.32 -9.12
N ASP A 498 32.70 8.74 -8.22
CA ASP A 498 33.97 8.06 -8.58
C ASP A 498 33.70 6.85 -9.50
N ALA A 499 32.61 6.09 -9.25
CA ALA A 499 32.19 4.99 -10.14
C ALA A 499 31.82 5.48 -11.55
N PHE A 500 31.12 6.61 -11.64
CA PHE A 500 30.79 7.21 -12.94
C PHE A 500 32.03 7.69 -13.68
N GLU A 501 32.96 8.36 -13.02
CA GLU A 501 34.21 8.85 -13.64
C GLU A 501 35.05 7.68 -14.18
N LYS A 502 35.24 6.65 -13.35
CA LYS A 502 35.99 5.43 -13.75
C LYS A 502 35.39 4.75 -14.99
N LEU A 503 34.07 4.53 -15.01
CA LEU A 503 33.41 3.89 -16.15
C LEU A 503 33.37 4.76 -17.42
N LYS A 504 33.48 6.08 -17.26
CA LYS A 504 33.58 7.00 -18.40
C LYS A 504 34.96 6.93 -19.05
N GLU A 505 36.03 6.70 -18.27
CA GLU A 505 37.39 6.52 -18.79
C GLU A 505 37.58 5.18 -19.53
N GLU A 506 36.77 4.17 -19.21
CA GLU A 506 36.78 2.84 -19.82
C GLU A 506 36.05 2.76 -21.17
N MET A 507 35.38 3.83 -21.61
CA MET A 507 34.66 3.93 -22.89
C MET A 507 35.51 4.59 -23.96
#